data_24b631926972b0776cc3f8ac5ce17708
#
_entry.id   24b631926972b0776cc3f8ac5ce17708
#
_cell.length_a   1.000
_cell.length_b   1.000
_cell.length_c   1.000
_cell.angle_alpha   90.00
_cell.angle_beta   90.00
_cell.angle_gamma   90.00
#
_symmetry.space_group_name_H-M   'P 1'
#
loop_
_entity.id
_entity.type
_entity.pdbx_description
1 polymer ?
#
loop_
_entity_poly.entity_id
_entity_poly.type
_entity_poly.pdbx_seq_one_letter_code
_entity_poly.pdbx_strand_id
1 'polypeptide(L)'
;MRTILLSLCLFMGTILSAQNNVLIEIENANAAYKVITGNFVRTQTNVAKGTSIKTDGTLYIVGEDQMAQYYKAPSTDLLIINGNDFYMIRGKKTNKFNIEKNKTMRSLRNTLLCCVHGKPMVLATENGAEITTEKKANEYEVVLISTKKTPRGYAKIVLTYDLKSKLLTKMRMDEYNGNSTLYEMNNLKTNGNIDAKVFDIPEKK
;
A
#
# COMPACT_ATOMS: atom_id res chain seq x y z
N MET A 1 40.29 11.69 21.95
CA MET A 1 39.61 11.36 20.67
C MET A 1 38.97 9.95 20.63
N ARG A 2 39.38 8.96 21.42
CA ARG A 2 38.80 7.59 21.43
C ARG A 2 37.41 7.49 22.06
N THR A 3 37.07 8.33 23.00
CA THR A 3 35.79 8.34 23.73
C THR A 3 34.62 8.92 22.91
N ILE A 4 34.84 9.84 21.97
CA ILE A 4 33.79 10.42 21.13
C ILE A 4 33.30 9.44 20.07
N LEU A 5 34.15 8.56 19.53
CA LEU A 5 33.75 7.55 18.55
C LEU A 5 32.83 6.46 19.14
N LEU A 6 33.04 6.07 20.41
CA LEU A 6 32.18 5.09 21.09
C LEU A 6 30.76 5.64 21.35
N SER A 7 30.63 6.94 21.65
CA SER A 7 29.33 7.58 21.90
C SER A 7 28.48 7.67 20.62
N LEU A 8 29.12 7.88 19.47
CA LEU A 8 28.40 7.96 18.18
C LEU A 8 27.84 6.60 17.73
N CYS A 9 28.57 5.51 17.98
CA CYS A 9 28.10 4.15 17.66
C CYS A 9 26.92 3.70 18.56
N LEU A 10 26.88 4.12 19.82
CA LEU A 10 25.74 3.81 20.70
C LEU A 10 24.45 4.53 20.28
N PHE A 11 24.54 5.75 19.76
CA PHE A 11 23.37 6.53 19.31
C PHE A 11 22.75 5.95 18.04
N MET A 12 23.54 5.43 17.09
CA MET A 12 23.02 4.78 15.88
C MET A 12 22.30 3.45 16.20
N GLY A 13 22.76 2.67 17.18
CA GLY A 13 22.13 1.41 17.55
C GLY A 13 20.73 1.58 18.16
N THR A 14 20.46 2.65 18.89
CA THR A 14 19.16 2.91 19.51
C THR A 14 18.09 3.36 18.49
N ILE A 15 18.50 4.09 17.46
CA ILE A 15 17.56 4.55 16.40
C ILE A 15 17.09 3.35 15.56
N LEU A 16 17.98 2.44 15.20
CA LEU A 16 17.61 1.27 14.40
C LEU A 16 16.66 0.33 15.16
N SER A 17 16.88 0.14 16.45
CA SER A 17 16.00 -0.67 17.31
C SER A 17 14.61 -0.06 17.45
N ALA A 18 14.51 1.27 17.58
CA ALA A 18 13.24 1.97 17.69
C ALA A 18 12.42 1.90 16.38
N GLN A 19 13.05 1.98 15.23
CA GLN A 19 12.39 1.85 13.93
C GLN A 19 11.81 0.44 13.72
N ASN A 20 12.57 -0.59 14.04
CA ASN A 20 12.11 -1.97 13.93
C ASN A 20 10.91 -2.24 14.85
N ASN A 21 10.88 -1.69 16.06
CA ASN A 21 9.77 -1.84 16.99
C ASN A 21 8.45 -1.25 16.44
N VAL A 22 8.49 -0.08 15.79
CA VAL A 22 7.32 0.55 15.16
C VAL A 22 6.78 -0.32 14.02
N LEU A 23 7.64 -0.86 13.17
CA LEU A 23 7.22 -1.71 12.05
C LEU A 23 6.59 -3.02 12.54
N ILE A 24 7.15 -3.63 13.56
CA ILE A 24 6.60 -4.83 14.21
C ILE A 24 5.24 -4.52 14.88
N GLU A 25 5.12 -3.36 15.53
CA GLU A 25 3.86 -2.91 16.14
C GLU A 25 2.75 -2.76 15.10
N ILE A 26 3.06 -2.15 13.95
CA ILE A 26 2.12 -1.98 12.83
C ILE A 26 1.72 -3.35 12.26
N GLU A 27 2.68 -4.23 12.00
CA GLU A 27 2.41 -5.56 11.44
C GLU A 27 1.55 -6.41 12.38
N ASN A 28 1.90 -6.48 13.66
CA ASN A 28 1.16 -7.26 14.66
C ASN A 28 -0.29 -6.77 14.83
N ALA A 29 -0.51 -5.46 14.83
CA ALA A 29 -1.85 -4.90 14.91
C ALA A 29 -2.69 -5.25 13.68
N ASN A 30 -2.11 -5.15 12.48
CA ASN A 30 -2.80 -5.47 11.24
C ASN A 30 -3.05 -6.98 11.07
N ALA A 31 -2.20 -7.85 11.61
CA ALA A 31 -2.41 -9.30 11.60
C ALA A 31 -3.69 -9.74 12.34
N ALA A 32 -4.19 -8.93 13.27
CA ALA A 32 -5.44 -9.18 13.98
C ALA A 32 -6.70 -8.84 13.14
N TYR A 33 -6.55 -8.10 12.04
CA TYR A 33 -7.66 -7.67 11.20
C TYR A 33 -7.87 -8.65 10.03
N LYS A 34 -8.85 -9.54 10.18
CA LYS A 34 -9.21 -10.50 9.12
C LYS A 34 -9.99 -9.86 7.98
N VAL A 35 -10.72 -8.79 8.28
CA VAL A 35 -11.53 -8.03 7.34
C VAL A 35 -11.28 -6.55 7.58
N ILE A 36 -10.99 -5.80 6.51
CA ILE A 36 -10.92 -4.33 6.52
C ILE A 36 -11.84 -3.83 5.42
N THR A 37 -12.74 -2.92 5.76
CA THR A 37 -13.59 -2.22 4.80
C THR A 37 -13.50 -0.72 5.01
N GLY A 38 -13.77 0.05 3.96
CA GLY A 38 -13.76 1.50 4.08
C GLY A 38 -13.95 2.19 2.74
N ASN A 39 -13.74 3.49 2.74
CA ASN A 39 -13.74 4.29 1.52
C ASN A 39 -12.30 4.71 1.19
N PHE A 40 -12.07 4.95 -0.08
CA PHE A 40 -10.80 5.53 -0.53
C PHE A 40 -11.04 6.68 -1.51
N VAL A 41 -10.09 7.58 -1.56
CA VAL A 41 -9.91 8.56 -2.63
C VAL A 41 -8.56 8.28 -3.25
N ARG A 42 -8.52 8.14 -4.59
CA ARG A 42 -7.28 7.96 -5.35
C ARG A 42 -7.04 9.18 -6.22
N THR A 43 -5.89 9.80 -6.06
CA THR A 43 -5.40 10.88 -6.92
C THR A 43 -4.22 10.36 -7.75
N GLN A 44 -4.36 10.38 -9.08
CA GLN A 44 -3.30 9.99 -10.01
C GLN A 44 -2.80 11.22 -10.74
N THR A 45 -1.51 11.50 -10.62
CA THR A 45 -0.85 12.62 -11.31
C THR A 45 0.04 12.08 -12.43
N ASN A 46 -0.18 12.58 -13.63
CA ASN A 46 0.67 12.32 -14.79
C ASN A 46 1.42 13.60 -15.16
N VAL A 47 2.72 13.62 -14.86
CA VAL A 47 3.55 14.82 -15.06
C VAL A 47 3.69 15.16 -16.53
N ALA A 48 3.92 14.16 -17.39
CA ALA A 48 4.11 14.37 -18.83
C ALA A 48 2.87 14.99 -19.51
N LYS A 49 1.66 14.71 -18.97
CA LYS A 49 0.40 15.26 -19.46
C LYS A 49 -0.07 16.49 -18.70
N GLY A 50 0.58 16.86 -17.60
CA GLY A 50 0.13 17.93 -16.71
C GLY A 50 -1.26 17.69 -16.11
N THR A 51 -1.67 16.40 -15.92
CA THR A 51 -3.02 16.05 -15.47
C THR A 51 -3.00 15.40 -14.09
N SER A 52 -4.04 15.70 -13.31
CA SER A 52 -4.33 15.03 -12.05
C SER A 52 -5.78 14.57 -12.03
N ILE A 53 -6.00 13.27 -11.86
CA ILE A 53 -7.33 12.65 -11.88
C ILE A 53 -7.64 12.13 -10.49
N LYS A 54 -8.76 12.59 -9.94
CA LYS A 54 -9.27 12.16 -8.64
C LYS A 54 -10.48 11.25 -8.84
N THR A 55 -10.44 10.08 -8.19
CA THR A 55 -11.52 9.08 -8.17
C THR A 55 -11.71 8.59 -6.75
N ASP A 56 -12.91 8.20 -6.39
CA ASP A 56 -13.20 7.63 -5.07
C ASP A 56 -13.98 6.31 -5.19
N GLY A 57 -14.06 5.60 -4.07
CA GLY A 57 -14.71 4.30 -4.07
C GLY A 57 -14.74 3.64 -2.70
N THR A 58 -15.13 2.37 -2.72
CA THR A 58 -15.17 1.50 -1.55
C THR A 58 -14.09 0.43 -1.64
N LEU A 59 -13.45 0.16 -0.51
CA LEU A 59 -12.37 -0.80 -0.35
C LEU A 59 -12.84 -1.97 0.50
N TYR A 60 -12.50 -3.19 0.07
CA TYR A 60 -12.70 -4.44 0.79
C TYR A 60 -11.39 -5.22 0.79
N ILE A 61 -10.98 -5.71 1.95
CA ILE A 61 -9.79 -6.55 2.13
C ILE A 61 -10.19 -7.72 3.02
N VAL A 62 -9.85 -8.94 2.63
CA VAL A 62 -10.11 -10.16 3.41
C VAL A 62 -8.90 -11.06 3.40
N GLY A 63 -8.51 -11.53 4.58
CA GLY A 63 -7.32 -12.33 4.71
C GLY A 63 -6.08 -11.60 4.18
N GLU A 64 -5.10 -12.35 3.71
CA GLU A 64 -3.82 -11.79 3.25
C GLU A 64 -3.75 -11.59 1.73
N ASP A 65 -4.72 -12.10 0.97
CA ASP A 65 -4.61 -12.25 -0.48
C ASP A 65 -5.82 -11.75 -1.28
N GLN A 66 -6.84 -11.20 -0.60
CA GLN A 66 -8.03 -10.68 -1.27
C GLN A 66 -8.19 -9.18 -1.03
N MET A 67 -8.37 -8.43 -2.12
CA MET A 67 -8.68 -7.00 -2.12
C MET A 67 -9.63 -6.67 -3.26
N ALA A 68 -10.64 -5.84 -2.99
CA ALA A 68 -11.47 -5.27 -4.04
C ALA A 68 -11.62 -3.76 -3.85
N GLN A 69 -11.49 -3.00 -4.93
CA GLN A 69 -11.69 -1.56 -5.00
C GLN A 69 -12.79 -1.27 -6.01
N TYR A 70 -13.94 -0.83 -5.54
CA TYR A 70 -15.10 -0.43 -6.33
C TYR A 70 -15.11 1.08 -6.48
N TYR A 71 -14.85 1.58 -7.68
CA TYR A 71 -14.86 3.00 -7.97
C TYR A 71 -16.29 3.51 -8.16
N LYS A 72 -16.59 4.71 -7.65
CA LYS A 72 -17.89 5.36 -7.81
C LYS A 72 -17.98 6.13 -9.12
N ALA A 73 -19.22 6.38 -9.56
CA ALA A 73 -19.48 7.22 -10.72
C ALA A 73 -18.73 8.56 -10.68
N PRO A 74 -18.26 9.09 -11.82
CA PRO A 74 -18.50 8.59 -13.18
C PRO A 74 -17.62 7.38 -13.55
N SER A 75 -16.66 7.00 -12.74
CA SER A 75 -15.86 5.78 -12.96
C SER A 75 -16.68 4.55 -12.53
N THR A 76 -16.74 3.55 -13.39
CA THR A 76 -17.30 2.23 -13.06
C THR A 76 -16.19 1.20 -13.01
N ASP A 77 -14.97 1.67 -12.72
CA ASP A 77 -13.79 0.80 -12.65
C ASP A 77 -13.87 -0.11 -11.42
N LEU A 78 -13.23 -1.25 -11.54
CA LEU A 78 -13.13 -2.23 -10.47
C LEU A 78 -11.75 -2.88 -10.54
N LEU A 79 -11.09 -2.96 -9.40
CA LEU A 79 -9.87 -3.72 -9.22
C LEU A 79 -10.16 -4.84 -8.24
N ILE A 80 -9.89 -6.09 -8.63
CA ILE A 80 -10.01 -7.26 -7.76
C ILE A 80 -8.68 -8.01 -7.74
N ILE A 81 -8.22 -8.29 -6.55
CA ILE A 81 -7.16 -9.25 -6.25
C ILE A 81 -7.82 -10.41 -5.53
N ASN A 82 -7.65 -11.63 -6.05
CA ASN A 82 -8.17 -12.84 -5.45
C ASN A 82 -7.13 -13.95 -5.62
N GLY A 83 -6.32 -14.16 -4.59
CA GLY A 83 -5.18 -15.06 -4.64
C GLY A 83 -4.17 -14.65 -5.73
N ASN A 84 -4.00 -15.54 -6.72
CA ASN A 84 -3.09 -15.34 -7.85
C ASN A 84 -3.72 -14.59 -9.03
N ASP A 85 -4.99 -14.30 -8.99
CA ASP A 85 -5.70 -13.60 -10.03
C ASP A 85 -5.82 -12.10 -9.71
N PHE A 86 -5.49 -11.27 -10.69
CA PHE A 86 -5.59 -9.83 -10.62
C PHE A 86 -6.48 -9.34 -11.78
N TYR A 87 -7.59 -8.69 -11.44
CA TYR A 87 -8.54 -8.18 -12.43
C TYR A 87 -8.57 -6.66 -12.40
N MET A 88 -8.52 -6.07 -13.59
CA MET A 88 -8.76 -4.65 -13.81
C MET A 88 -9.91 -4.50 -14.80
N ILE A 89 -11.05 -4.04 -14.30
CA ILE A 89 -12.26 -3.82 -15.11
C ILE A 89 -12.40 -2.31 -15.31
N ARG A 90 -12.52 -1.90 -16.56
CA ARG A 90 -12.73 -0.48 -16.95
C ARG A 90 -13.88 -0.42 -17.94
N GLY A 91 -15.00 0.09 -17.49
CA GLY A 91 -16.24 0.04 -18.28
C GLY A 91 -16.58 -1.42 -18.65
N LYS A 92 -16.67 -1.70 -19.96
CA LYS A 92 -16.94 -3.07 -20.47
C LYS A 92 -15.70 -3.95 -20.65
N LYS A 93 -14.51 -3.41 -20.42
CA LYS A 93 -13.25 -4.14 -20.64
C LYS A 93 -12.74 -4.77 -19.35
N THR A 94 -12.66 -6.10 -19.33
CA THR A 94 -12.05 -6.88 -18.25
C THR A 94 -10.66 -7.35 -18.69
N ASN A 95 -9.63 -6.99 -17.93
CA ASN A 95 -8.29 -7.52 -18.09
C ASN A 95 -8.01 -8.44 -16.89
N LYS A 96 -7.72 -9.71 -17.15
CA LYS A 96 -7.29 -10.68 -16.16
C LYS A 96 -5.79 -10.91 -16.29
N PHE A 97 -5.10 -10.90 -15.18
CA PHE A 97 -3.67 -11.22 -15.09
C PHE A 97 -3.46 -12.29 -14.04
N ASN A 98 -2.71 -13.33 -14.41
CA ASN A 98 -2.17 -14.25 -13.42
C ASN A 98 -0.81 -13.71 -12.95
N ILE A 99 -0.65 -13.48 -11.63
CA ILE A 99 0.54 -12.83 -11.08
C ILE A 99 1.80 -13.70 -11.17
N GLU A 100 1.67 -15.02 -11.25
CA GLU A 100 2.82 -15.92 -11.42
C GLU A 100 3.49 -15.70 -12.79
N LYS A 101 2.70 -15.37 -13.81
CA LYS A 101 3.15 -15.13 -15.18
C LYS A 101 3.41 -13.67 -15.51
N ASN A 102 3.01 -12.73 -14.63
CA ASN A 102 3.12 -11.29 -14.87
C ASN A 102 3.83 -10.58 -13.70
N LYS A 103 5.13 -10.37 -13.85
CA LYS A 103 5.97 -9.72 -12.82
C LYS A 103 5.49 -8.32 -12.44
N THR A 104 4.99 -7.53 -13.38
CA THR A 104 4.50 -6.17 -13.12
C THR A 104 3.25 -6.20 -12.24
N MET A 105 2.29 -7.08 -12.57
CA MET A 105 1.06 -7.23 -11.77
C MET A 105 1.34 -7.87 -10.41
N ARG A 106 2.30 -8.79 -10.33
CA ARG A 106 2.78 -9.33 -9.05
C ARG A 106 3.33 -8.21 -8.16
N SER A 107 4.21 -7.37 -8.69
CA SER A 107 4.78 -6.25 -7.94
C SER A 107 3.70 -5.28 -7.46
N LEU A 108 2.74 -4.92 -8.32
CA LEU A 108 1.63 -4.05 -7.94
C LEU A 108 0.76 -4.69 -6.84
N ARG A 109 0.36 -5.96 -7.00
CA ARG A 109 -0.40 -6.71 -5.99
C ARG A 109 0.34 -6.72 -4.65
N ASN A 110 1.62 -7.10 -4.65
CA ASN A 110 2.41 -7.19 -3.43
C ASN A 110 2.52 -5.80 -2.77
N THR A 111 2.75 -4.74 -3.55
CA THR A 111 2.78 -3.37 -3.03
C THR A 111 1.47 -3.03 -2.32
N LEU A 112 0.32 -3.24 -2.97
CA LEU A 112 -0.98 -2.92 -2.40
C LEU A 112 -1.25 -3.72 -1.12
N LEU A 113 -1.08 -5.05 -1.16
CA LEU A 113 -1.38 -5.92 -0.04
C LEU A 113 -0.40 -5.74 1.13
N CYS A 114 0.92 -5.68 0.88
CA CYS A 114 1.89 -5.45 1.95
C CYS A 114 1.64 -4.12 2.67
N CYS A 115 1.29 -3.05 1.94
CA CYS A 115 1.02 -1.76 2.56
C CYS A 115 -0.21 -1.81 3.48
N VAL A 116 -1.32 -2.39 3.01
CA VAL A 116 -2.56 -2.44 3.82
C VAL A 116 -2.48 -3.43 4.97
N HIS A 117 -1.64 -4.44 4.88
CA HIS A 117 -1.40 -5.42 5.96
C HIS A 117 -0.27 -5.01 6.93
N GLY A 118 0.25 -3.79 6.80
CA GLY A 118 1.32 -3.31 7.69
C GLY A 118 2.62 -4.09 7.57
N LYS A 119 2.93 -4.63 6.38
CA LYS A 119 4.15 -5.40 6.07
C LYS A 119 5.15 -4.61 5.21
N PRO A 120 5.49 -3.33 5.53
CA PRO A 120 6.38 -2.54 4.70
C PRO A 120 7.81 -3.08 4.66
N MET A 121 8.26 -3.81 5.70
CA MET A 121 9.56 -4.49 5.70
C MET A 121 9.68 -5.55 4.59
N VAL A 122 8.63 -6.36 4.41
CA VAL A 122 8.58 -7.36 3.33
C VAL A 122 8.70 -6.66 1.99
N LEU A 123 7.93 -5.58 1.79
CA LEU A 123 7.96 -4.80 0.56
C LEU A 123 9.32 -4.15 0.31
N ALA A 124 9.98 -3.62 1.35
CA ALA A 124 11.32 -3.04 1.25
C ALA A 124 12.34 -4.09 0.80
N THR A 125 12.31 -5.28 1.39
CA THR A 125 13.20 -6.40 1.04
C THR A 125 13.00 -6.85 -0.41
N GLU A 126 11.75 -7.07 -0.84
CA GLU A 126 11.44 -7.51 -2.21
C GLU A 126 11.89 -6.48 -3.26
N ASN A 127 11.72 -5.20 -2.98
CA ASN A 127 12.05 -4.13 -3.93
C ASN A 127 13.49 -3.62 -3.81
N GLY A 128 14.24 -4.03 -2.77
CA GLY A 128 15.55 -3.46 -2.46
C GLY A 128 15.41 -1.97 -2.17
N ALA A 129 14.64 -1.64 -1.13
CA ALA A 129 14.41 -0.27 -0.69
C ALA A 129 14.95 -0.07 0.73
N GLU A 130 15.45 1.11 1.00
CA GLU A 130 15.70 1.59 2.36
C GLU A 130 14.37 1.99 2.99
N ILE A 131 14.22 1.71 4.30
CA ILE A 131 13.01 2.02 5.04
C ILE A 131 13.35 2.91 6.23
N THR A 132 12.54 3.94 6.43
CA THR A 132 12.61 4.81 7.61
C THR A 132 11.23 4.99 8.21
N THR A 133 11.17 5.23 9.52
CA THR A 133 9.92 5.47 10.26
C THR A 133 10.01 6.73 11.09
N GLU A 134 8.90 7.46 11.15
CA GLU A 134 8.74 8.62 12.02
C GLU A 134 7.40 8.52 12.75
N LYS A 135 7.42 8.74 14.08
CA LYS A 135 6.21 8.88 14.89
C LYS A 135 5.83 10.35 14.96
N LYS A 136 4.65 10.68 14.47
CA LYS A 136 4.02 12.00 14.57
C LYS A 136 2.93 12.00 15.65
N ALA A 137 2.29 13.15 15.86
CA ALA A 137 1.30 13.28 16.93
C ALA A 137 0.19 12.23 16.91
N ASN A 138 -0.36 11.92 15.73
CA ASN A 138 -1.49 11.00 15.57
C ASN A 138 -1.25 9.88 14.55
N GLU A 139 -0.03 9.77 14.02
CA GLU A 139 0.26 8.83 12.94
C GLU A 139 1.71 8.34 12.99
N TYR A 140 1.96 7.20 12.36
CA TYR A 140 3.28 6.76 11.95
C TYR A 140 3.45 7.02 10.45
N GLU A 141 4.54 7.65 10.08
CA GLU A 141 4.96 7.74 8.68
C GLU A 141 6.06 6.72 8.43
N VAL A 142 5.90 5.93 7.38
CA VAL A 142 6.87 4.94 6.93
C VAL A 142 7.25 5.29 5.50
N VAL A 143 8.53 5.50 5.24
CA VAL A 143 9.05 5.88 3.93
C VAL A 143 9.96 4.78 3.41
N LEU A 144 9.65 4.31 2.19
CA LEU A 144 10.48 3.37 1.44
C LEU A 144 11.08 4.12 0.26
N ILE A 145 12.41 4.07 0.13
CA ILE A 145 13.16 4.66 -0.99
C ILE A 145 13.91 3.56 -1.71
N SER A 146 13.58 3.32 -2.98
CA SER A 146 14.25 2.30 -3.77
C SER A 146 15.72 2.65 -3.97
N THR A 147 16.60 1.68 -3.70
CA THR A 147 18.04 1.79 -3.99
C THR A 147 18.37 1.43 -5.43
N LYS A 148 17.42 0.81 -6.14
CA LYS A 148 17.57 0.38 -7.53
C LYS A 148 17.15 1.49 -8.48
N LYS A 149 18.06 1.92 -9.36
CA LYS A 149 17.72 2.82 -10.48
C LYS A 149 17.12 1.97 -11.62
N THR A 150 15.81 1.72 -11.56
CA THR A 150 15.10 1.01 -12.61
C THR A 150 14.14 1.98 -13.34
N PRO A 151 13.94 1.87 -14.66
CA PRO A 151 13.02 2.75 -15.38
C PRO A 151 11.53 2.43 -15.08
N ARG A 152 11.25 1.41 -14.29
CA ARG A 152 9.90 0.92 -13.98
C ARG A 152 9.77 0.67 -12.48
N GLY A 153 8.55 0.89 -11.96
CA GLY A 153 8.23 0.73 -10.55
C GLY A 153 8.26 2.05 -9.78
N TYR A 154 8.30 1.95 -8.47
CA TYR A 154 8.22 3.10 -7.59
C TYR A 154 9.61 3.51 -7.09
N ALA A 155 9.94 4.79 -7.21
CA ALA A 155 11.15 5.39 -6.65
C ALA A 155 11.00 5.61 -5.13
N LYS A 156 9.78 5.98 -4.70
CA LYS A 156 9.46 6.25 -3.31
C LYS A 156 8.03 5.83 -3.00
N ILE A 157 7.83 5.23 -1.83
CA ILE A 157 6.50 4.96 -1.26
C ILE A 157 6.46 5.60 0.13
N VAL A 158 5.40 6.38 0.42
CA VAL A 158 5.15 6.96 1.73
C VAL A 158 3.83 6.40 2.25
N LEU A 159 3.89 5.78 3.42
CA LEU A 159 2.75 5.17 4.09
C LEU A 159 2.45 5.94 5.38
N THR A 160 1.19 6.21 5.62
CA THR A 160 0.73 6.82 6.87
C THR A 160 -0.22 5.84 7.56
N TYR A 161 0.17 5.43 8.76
CA TYR A 161 -0.64 4.56 9.61
C TYR A 161 -1.19 5.36 10.79
N ASP A 162 -2.47 5.20 11.11
CA ASP A 162 -3.07 5.80 12.28
C ASP A 162 -2.41 5.30 13.58
N LEU A 163 -2.12 6.19 14.51
CA LEU A 163 -1.36 5.87 15.73
C LEU A 163 -2.08 4.86 16.62
N LYS A 164 -3.41 4.87 16.67
CA LYS A 164 -4.21 4.01 17.55
C LYS A 164 -4.52 2.66 16.92
N SER A 165 -5.14 2.69 15.74
CA SER A 165 -5.58 1.47 15.05
C SER A 165 -4.47 0.78 14.26
N LYS A 166 -3.37 1.49 13.95
CA LYS A 166 -2.30 1.03 13.03
C LYS A 166 -2.80 0.73 11.61
N LEU A 167 -4.02 1.12 11.26
CA LEU A 167 -4.53 0.98 9.92
C LEU A 167 -3.87 1.99 8.98
N LEU A 168 -3.63 1.57 7.74
CA LEU A 168 -3.14 2.44 6.68
C LEU A 168 -4.21 3.47 6.31
N THR A 169 -3.90 4.75 6.46
CA THR A 169 -4.80 5.87 6.12
C THR A 169 -4.38 6.60 4.86
N LYS A 170 -3.07 6.58 4.52
CA LYS A 170 -2.56 7.15 3.27
C LYS A 170 -1.46 6.30 2.69
N MET A 171 -1.44 6.21 1.37
CA MET A 171 -0.36 5.57 0.61
C MET A 171 -0.05 6.41 -0.62
N ARG A 172 1.15 6.96 -0.67
CA ARG A 172 1.67 7.67 -1.84
C ARG A 172 2.76 6.86 -2.50
N MET A 173 2.64 6.67 -3.80
CA MET A 173 3.60 5.94 -4.62
C MET A 173 4.10 6.87 -5.72
N ASP A 174 5.38 7.23 -5.67
CA ASP A 174 6.04 8.08 -6.66
C ASP A 174 6.85 7.20 -7.62
N GLU A 175 6.59 7.31 -8.92
CA GLU A 175 7.28 6.57 -9.97
C GLU A 175 8.55 7.30 -10.41
N TYR A 176 9.50 6.58 -11.01
CA TYR A 176 10.75 7.16 -11.54
C TYR A 176 10.54 8.19 -12.65
N ASN A 177 9.41 8.13 -13.37
CA ASN A 177 9.04 9.09 -14.41
C ASN A 177 8.38 10.37 -13.87
N GLY A 178 8.29 10.52 -12.55
CA GLY A 178 7.67 11.63 -11.86
C GLY A 178 6.15 11.51 -11.67
N ASN A 179 5.50 10.50 -12.26
CA ASN A 179 4.09 10.24 -11.98
C ASN A 179 3.90 9.83 -10.52
N SER A 180 2.71 10.07 -9.98
CA SER A 180 2.39 9.61 -8.62
C SER A 180 0.95 9.13 -8.50
N THR A 181 0.75 8.24 -7.55
CA THR A 181 -0.57 7.81 -7.11
C THR A 181 -0.67 7.97 -5.60
N LEU A 182 -1.66 8.72 -5.14
CA LEU A 182 -2.01 8.89 -3.73
C LEU A 182 -3.34 8.19 -3.47
N TYR A 183 -3.37 7.31 -2.49
CA TYR A 183 -4.59 6.78 -1.87
C TYR A 183 -4.77 7.42 -0.49
N GLU A 184 -5.96 7.92 -0.21
CA GLU A 184 -6.40 8.38 1.11
C GLU A 184 -7.59 7.51 1.51
N MET A 185 -7.48 6.81 2.64
CA MET A 185 -8.48 5.87 3.14
C MET A 185 -9.17 6.44 4.38
N ASN A 186 -10.49 6.30 4.44
CA ASN A 186 -11.28 6.80 5.54
C ASN A 186 -12.45 5.85 5.86
N ASN A 187 -13.12 6.10 6.99
CA ASN A 187 -14.23 5.28 7.47
C ASN A 187 -13.88 3.79 7.55
N LEU A 188 -12.62 3.51 7.92
CA LEU A 188 -12.12 2.14 8.01
C LEU A 188 -12.80 1.40 9.17
N LYS A 189 -13.29 0.19 8.88
CA LYS A 189 -13.90 -0.75 9.83
C LYS A 189 -13.18 -2.09 9.72
N THR A 190 -13.02 -2.76 10.85
CA THR A 190 -12.30 -4.03 10.94
C THR A 190 -13.21 -5.15 11.43
N ASN A 191 -12.93 -6.37 10.98
CA ASN A 191 -13.57 -7.61 11.43
C ASN A 191 -15.10 -7.65 11.32
N GLY A 192 -15.67 -6.84 10.40
CA GLY A 192 -17.10 -6.88 10.06
C GLY A 192 -17.40 -8.01 9.07
N ASN A 193 -18.69 -8.32 8.92
CA ASN A 193 -19.14 -9.24 7.89
C ASN A 193 -19.20 -8.54 6.53
N ILE A 194 -18.75 -9.23 5.49
CA ILE A 194 -18.89 -8.80 4.10
C ILE A 194 -19.47 -9.93 3.26
N ASP A 195 -20.15 -9.58 2.18
CA ASP A 195 -20.57 -10.56 1.18
C ASP A 195 -19.35 -11.00 0.36
N ALA A 196 -19.07 -12.31 0.31
CA ALA A 196 -17.97 -12.86 -0.46
C ALA A 196 -18.06 -12.51 -1.97
N LYS A 197 -19.26 -12.22 -2.46
CA LYS A 197 -19.51 -11.79 -3.84
C LYS A 197 -18.79 -10.50 -4.23
N VAL A 198 -18.28 -9.73 -3.28
CA VAL A 198 -17.45 -8.53 -3.59
C VAL A 198 -16.15 -8.88 -4.31
N PHE A 199 -15.74 -10.15 -4.32
CA PHE A 199 -14.59 -10.63 -5.07
C PHE A 199 -14.97 -11.34 -6.38
N ASP A 200 -16.27 -11.47 -6.68
CA ASP A 200 -16.75 -12.05 -7.93
C ASP A 200 -16.55 -11.06 -9.09
N ILE A 201 -16.22 -11.60 -10.23
CA ILE A 201 -16.12 -10.79 -11.45
C ILE A 201 -17.56 -10.57 -11.96
N PRO A 202 -17.95 -9.29 -12.16
CA PRO A 202 -19.26 -9.01 -12.74
C PRO A 202 -19.43 -9.71 -14.08
N GLU A 203 -20.54 -10.45 -14.23
CA GLU A 203 -20.89 -11.04 -15.51
C GLU A 203 -21.02 -9.94 -16.58
N LYS A 204 -20.50 -10.22 -17.77
CA LYS A 204 -20.66 -9.32 -18.91
C LYS A 204 -22.15 -9.19 -19.24
N LYS A 205 -22.72 -8.04 -18.96
CA LYS A 205 -24.03 -7.65 -19.51
C LYS A 205 -23.91 -7.19 -20.95
#